data_87978a2ef3267840863b6c079c10c1c9
#
_entry.id   87978a2ef3267840863b6c079c10c1c9
#
_cell.length_a   1.000
_cell.length_b   1.000
_cell.length_c   1.000
_cell.angle_alpha   90.00
_cell.angle_beta   90.00
_cell.angle_gamma   90.00
#
_symmetry.space_group_name_H-M   'P 1'
#
loop_
_entity.id
_entity.type
_entity.pdbx_description
1 polymer ?
#
loop_
_entity_poly.entity_id
_entity_poly.type
_entity_poly.pdbx_seq_one_letter_code
_entity_poly.pdbx_strand_id
1 'polypeptide(L)'
;VSRRIKDPKSVSSSTVIGKSFTVELKNGLLIGESNTLKLEPYDMVFVRRSPGYQKQANVTVNGEVTFTGNYALTKKNERLSDLIAKAGGLSKSAYAKGARLMRRMTADEIRQKQDAVRFATKGTGKDSVSLSSLEVDQTYSVGIELEKALAKPKSDEDLVLREGDVLFVPKYVSTVTVNGAVMYPNTVLYQKGSGIDYYI
;
A
#
# COMPACT_ATOMS: atom_id res chain seq x y z
N VAL A 1 26.89 10.49 -15.54
CA VAL A 1 28.32 10.33 -15.20
C VAL A 1 28.87 11.70 -14.81
N SER A 2 29.60 11.76 -13.70
CA SER A 2 30.30 12.98 -13.27
C SER A 2 31.80 12.75 -13.35
N ARG A 3 32.49 13.62 -14.06
CA ARG A 3 33.94 13.59 -14.26
C ARG A 3 34.58 14.81 -13.64
N ARG A 4 35.58 14.61 -12.78
CA ARG A 4 36.35 15.70 -12.21
C ARG A 4 37.32 16.26 -13.24
N ILE A 5 37.34 17.58 -13.39
CA ILE A 5 38.35 18.25 -14.21
C ILE A 5 39.66 18.26 -13.43
N LYS A 6 40.69 17.67 -14.00
CA LYS A 6 42.06 17.72 -13.49
C LYS A 6 42.86 18.56 -14.46
N ASP A 7 43.16 19.79 -14.09
CA ASP A 7 44.14 20.58 -14.81
C ASP A 7 45.37 20.78 -13.92
N PRO A 8 46.41 19.97 -14.11
CA PRO A 8 47.61 20.03 -13.27
C PRO A 8 48.44 21.33 -13.49
N LYS A 9 48.13 22.13 -14.51
CA LYS A 9 48.82 23.38 -14.81
C LYS A 9 48.07 24.64 -14.42
N SER A 10 46.83 24.51 -13.92
CA SER A 10 46.02 25.65 -13.52
C SER A 10 46.47 26.16 -12.14
N VAL A 11 47.00 27.35 -12.12
CA VAL A 11 47.33 28.12 -10.90
C VAL A 11 46.16 28.95 -10.43
N SER A 12 45.09 29.06 -11.23
CA SER A 12 43.90 29.81 -10.92
C SER A 12 42.78 28.89 -10.37
N SER A 13 42.07 29.33 -9.31
CA SER A 13 40.89 28.68 -8.82
C SER A 13 39.73 28.81 -9.82
N SER A 14 39.51 27.77 -10.63
CA SER A 14 38.32 27.68 -11.46
C SER A 14 37.12 27.35 -10.59
N THR A 15 36.00 28.04 -10.81
CA THR A 15 34.72 27.71 -10.19
C THR A 15 34.11 26.41 -10.71
N VAL A 16 34.59 25.91 -11.86
CA VAL A 16 34.10 24.67 -12.47
C VAL A 16 35.01 23.53 -12.04
N ILE A 17 34.50 22.63 -11.23
CA ILE A 17 35.24 21.50 -10.65
C ILE A 17 35.03 20.17 -11.36
N GLY A 18 34.04 20.09 -12.24
CA GLY A 18 33.68 18.85 -12.94
C GLY A 18 32.75 19.04 -14.13
N LYS A 19 32.67 18.02 -14.96
CA LYS A 19 31.70 17.91 -16.06
C LYS A 19 30.71 16.81 -15.76
N SER A 20 29.44 17.04 -16.08
CA SER A 20 28.38 16.04 -15.97
C SER A 20 27.91 15.59 -17.34
N PHE A 21 27.85 14.29 -17.54
CA PHE A 21 27.33 13.67 -18.76
C PHE A 21 26.06 12.90 -18.39
N THR A 22 24.95 13.22 -19.07
CA THR A 22 23.70 12.48 -18.93
C THR A 22 23.58 11.52 -20.09
N VAL A 23 23.39 10.24 -19.80
CA VAL A 23 23.22 9.18 -20.79
C VAL A 23 21.90 8.48 -20.54
N GLU A 24 21.19 8.13 -21.59
CA GLU A 24 19.93 7.40 -21.50
C GLU A 24 20.16 5.91 -21.72
N LEU A 25 19.56 5.08 -20.86
CA LEU A 25 19.57 3.62 -20.94
C LEU A 25 18.17 3.12 -21.26
N LYS A 26 18.02 2.31 -22.30
CA LYS A 26 16.79 1.60 -22.62
C LYS A 26 17.13 0.13 -22.83
N ASN A 27 16.43 -0.76 -22.10
CA ASN A 27 16.66 -2.21 -22.15
C ASN A 27 18.12 -2.63 -21.93
N GLY A 28 18.84 -1.90 -21.06
CA GLY A 28 20.26 -2.15 -20.79
C GLY A 28 21.23 -1.61 -21.83
N LEU A 29 20.73 -0.97 -22.89
CA LEU A 29 21.55 -0.41 -23.96
C LEU A 29 21.57 1.13 -23.87
N LEU A 30 22.76 1.71 -24.15
CA LEU A 30 22.91 3.15 -24.31
C LEU A 30 22.24 3.61 -25.61
N ILE A 31 21.48 4.69 -25.54
CA ILE A 31 20.75 5.26 -26.68
C ILE A 31 21.34 6.62 -27.02
N GLY A 32 21.38 6.91 -28.33
CA GLY A 32 21.81 8.20 -28.87
C GLY A 32 23.32 8.34 -28.96
N GLU A 33 23.80 9.58 -29.12
CA GLU A 33 25.24 9.93 -29.22
C GLU A 33 26.03 9.55 -27.95
N SER A 34 25.35 9.24 -26.87
CA SER A 34 25.95 8.82 -25.61
C SER A 34 26.65 7.45 -25.67
N ASN A 35 26.46 6.70 -26.75
CA ASN A 35 27.11 5.39 -26.96
C ASN A 35 28.62 5.49 -27.10
N THR A 36 29.17 6.70 -27.33
CA THR A 36 30.59 6.97 -27.45
C THR A 36 31.27 7.40 -26.16
N LEU A 37 30.52 7.55 -25.05
CA LEU A 37 31.11 7.97 -23.79
C LEU A 37 32.00 6.87 -23.22
N LYS A 38 33.31 7.10 -23.27
CA LYS A 38 34.29 6.25 -22.60
C LYS A 38 34.49 6.72 -21.17
N LEU A 39 34.39 5.78 -20.23
CA LEU A 39 34.68 6.06 -18.83
C LEU A 39 36.16 6.21 -18.59
N GLU A 40 36.53 7.14 -17.74
CA GLU A 40 37.90 7.42 -17.33
C GLU A 40 38.11 7.10 -15.84
N PRO A 41 39.35 6.87 -15.39
CA PRO A 41 39.60 6.67 -13.96
C PRO A 41 39.07 7.86 -13.12
N TYR A 42 38.41 7.51 -12.00
CA TYR A 42 37.75 8.43 -11.07
C TYR A 42 36.42 9.04 -11.56
N ASP A 43 35.86 8.59 -12.68
CA ASP A 43 34.48 8.93 -13.02
C ASP A 43 33.52 8.35 -11.98
N MET A 44 32.54 9.15 -11.60
CA MET A 44 31.41 8.68 -10.76
C MET A 44 30.19 8.45 -11.64
N VAL A 45 29.69 7.22 -11.63
CA VAL A 45 28.49 6.83 -12.37
C VAL A 45 27.30 6.72 -11.43
N PHE A 46 26.28 7.56 -11.65
CA PHE A 46 25.03 7.53 -10.89
C PHE A 46 23.92 6.98 -11.77
N VAL A 47 23.41 5.80 -11.44
CA VAL A 47 22.26 5.21 -12.13
C VAL A 47 20.98 5.62 -11.41
N ARG A 48 20.10 6.33 -12.11
CA ARG A 48 18.79 6.75 -11.58
C ARG A 48 17.68 6.01 -12.32
N ARG A 49 16.65 5.63 -11.61
CA ARG A 49 15.45 5.09 -12.25
C ARG A 49 14.76 6.20 -13.05
N SER A 50 14.22 5.83 -14.22
CA SER A 50 13.37 6.74 -14.98
C SER A 50 12.16 7.15 -14.12
N PRO A 51 11.77 8.43 -14.11
CA PRO A 51 10.52 8.87 -13.44
C PRO A 51 9.27 8.16 -13.98
N GLY A 52 9.33 7.70 -15.22
CA GLY A 52 8.26 6.91 -15.85
C GLY A 52 8.25 5.42 -15.49
N TYR A 53 9.34 4.92 -14.86
CA TYR A 53 9.39 3.52 -14.44
C TYR A 53 8.51 3.32 -13.19
N GLN A 54 7.55 2.45 -13.33
CA GLN A 54 6.75 1.98 -12.21
C GLN A 54 6.89 0.47 -12.08
N LYS A 55 7.22 0.04 -10.87
CA LYS A 55 7.14 -1.37 -10.51
C LYS A 55 5.67 -1.80 -10.63
N GLN A 56 5.46 -2.97 -11.21
CA GLN A 56 4.13 -3.57 -11.21
C GLN A 56 3.66 -3.75 -9.77
N ALA A 57 2.54 -3.12 -9.44
CA ALA A 57 1.89 -3.22 -8.14
C ALA A 57 0.77 -4.25 -8.22
N ASN A 58 0.63 -5.05 -7.18
CA ASN A 58 -0.39 -6.07 -7.08
C ASN A 58 -1.28 -5.81 -5.87
N VAL A 59 -2.55 -6.19 -6.01
CA VAL A 59 -3.57 -6.17 -4.95
C VAL A 59 -4.24 -7.53 -4.89
N THR A 60 -4.80 -7.88 -3.74
CA THR A 60 -5.46 -9.16 -3.53
C THR A 60 -6.95 -8.95 -3.24
N VAL A 61 -7.80 -9.79 -3.81
CA VAL A 61 -9.23 -9.83 -3.51
C VAL A 61 -9.59 -11.20 -2.96
N ASN A 62 -10.22 -11.21 -1.79
CA ASN A 62 -10.66 -12.42 -1.11
C ASN A 62 -12.14 -12.34 -0.74
N GLY A 63 -12.76 -13.51 -0.55
CA GLY A 63 -14.15 -13.64 -0.10
C GLY A 63 -15.15 -13.73 -1.26
N GLU A 64 -16.30 -13.10 -1.09
CA GLU A 64 -17.47 -13.27 -1.95
C GLU A 64 -17.42 -12.39 -3.21
N VAL A 65 -16.48 -12.70 -4.10
CA VAL A 65 -16.36 -12.17 -5.46
C VAL A 65 -16.32 -13.34 -6.45
N THR A 66 -16.58 -13.07 -7.73
CA THR A 66 -16.61 -14.13 -8.75
C THR A 66 -15.24 -14.81 -8.89
N PHE A 67 -14.17 -14.02 -8.97
CA PHE A 67 -12.81 -14.54 -9.07
C PHE A 67 -11.93 -13.92 -7.98
N THR A 68 -11.58 -14.74 -6.99
CA THR A 68 -10.64 -14.36 -5.94
C THR A 68 -9.20 -14.50 -6.42
N GLY A 69 -8.27 -13.73 -5.83
CA GLY A 69 -6.84 -13.87 -6.13
C GLY A 69 -6.11 -12.56 -6.23
N ASN A 70 -4.93 -12.62 -6.84
CA ASN A 70 -4.06 -11.47 -7.02
C ASN A 70 -4.31 -10.79 -8.37
N TYR A 71 -4.41 -9.47 -8.33
CA TYR A 71 -4.63 -8.63 -9.50
C TYR A 71 -3.53 -7.60 -9.63
N ALA A 72 -2.99 -7.48 -10.85
CA ALA A 72 -2.03 -6.42 -11.15
C ALA A 72 -2.76 -5.09 -11.37
N LEU A 73 -2.25 -4.03 -10.75
CA LEU A 73 -2.69 -2.67 -11.03
C LEU A 73 -2.12 -2.24 -12.39
N THR A 74 -3.00 -1.86 -13.30
CA THR A 74 -2.64 -1.42 -14.65
C THR A 74 -2.57 0.10 -14.78
N LYS A 75 -3.17 0.83 -13.84
CA LYS A 75 -3.22 2.29 -13.79
C LYS A 75 -2.81 2.78 -12.40
N LYS A 76 -2.21 3.98 -12.34
CA LYS A 76 -1.81 4.63 -11.08
C LYS A 76 -2.97 4.96 -10.15
N ASN A 77 -4.13 5.21 -10.71
CA ASN A 77 -5.35 5.63 -10.03
C ASN A 77 -6.46 4.58 -10.13
N GLU A 78 -6.08 3.31 -10.16
CA GLU A 78 -7.04 2.21 -10.16
C GLU A 78 -7.76 2.16 -8.81
N ARG A 79 -9.07 1.96 -8.85
CA ARG A 79 -9.97 2.11 -7.70
C ARG A 79 -10.64 0.79 -7.31
N LEU A 80 -11.34 0.79 -6.18
CA LEU A 80 -12.09 -0.38 -5.69
C LEU A 80 -13.10 -0.89 -6.72
N SER A 81 -13.82 0.02 -7.38
CA SER A 81 -14.80 -0.34 -8.41
C SER A 81 -14.15 -1.03 -9.62
N ASP A 82 -12.97 -0.56 -10.07
CA ASP A 82 -12.22 -1.16 -11.15
C ASP A 82 -11.75 -2.58 -10.77
N LEU A 83 -11.30 -2.76 -9.52
CA LEU A 83 -10.83 -4.04 -9.01
C LEU A 83 -11.96 -5.07 -8.94
N ILE A 84 -13.12 -4.69 -8.42
CA ILE A 84 -14.29 -5.56 -8.35
C ILE A 84 -14.77 -5.92 -9.77
N ALA A 85 -14.75 -4.97 -10.71
CA ALA A 85 -15.07 -5.26 -12.11
C ALA A 85 -14.10 -6.30 -12.71
N LYS A 86 -12.79 -6.19 -12.45
CA LYS A 86 -11.79 -7.19 -12.87
C LYS A 86 -12.02 -8.56 -12.21
N ALA A 87 -12.48 -8.57 -10.94
CA ALA A 87 -12.80 -9.78 -10.21
C ALA A 87 -14.15 -10.42 -10.65
N GLY A 88 -14.78 -9.89 -11.71
CA GLY A 88 -16.05 -10.41 -12.23
C GLY A 88 -17.28 -10.02 -11.41
N GLY A 89 -17.14 -9.02 -10.54
CA GLY A 89 -18.23 -8.54 -9.68
C GLY A 89 -18.34 -9.29 -8.36
N LEU A 90 -19.31 -8.86 -7.55
CA LEU A 90 -19.64 -9.49 -6.28
C LEU A 90 -20.50 -10.75 -6.50
N SER A 91 -20.31 -11.75 -5.64
CA SER A 91 -21.19 -12.94 -5.64
C SER A 91 -22.58 -12.59 -5.11
N LYS A 92 -23.55 -13.48 -5.33
CA LYS A 92 -24.94 -13.30 -4.81
C LYS A 92 -25.02 -13.30 -3.29
N SER A 93 -24.04 -13.91 -2.64
CA SER A 93 -23.95 -14.00 -1.17
C SER A 93 -23.01 -12.95 -0.57
N ALA A 94 -22.52 -12.01 -1.35
CA ALA A 94 -21.60 -10.98 -0.87
C ALA A 94 -22.26 -9.97 0.06
N TYR A 95 -21.59 -9.63 1.14
CA TYR A 95 -22.00 -8.56 2.05
C TYR A 95 -21.11 -7.33 1.85
N ALA A 96 -21.47 -6.49 0.88
CA ALA A 96 -20.68 -5.32 0.50
C ALA A 96 -20.50 -4.32 1.65
N LYS A 97 -21.48 -4.16 2.56
CA LYS A 97 -21.37 -3.28 3.75
C LYS A 97 -20.34 -3.76 4.77
N GLY A 98 -20.07 -5.05 4.81
CA GLY A 98 -19.06 -5.64 5.68
C GLY A 98 -17.68 -5.75 5.03
N ALA A 99 -17.51 -5.26 3.81
CA ALA A 99 -16.23 -5.29 3.14
C ALA A 99 -15.19 -4.45 3.87
N ARG A 100 -13.93 -4.91 3.85
CA ARG A 100 -12.82 -4.23 4.50
C ARG A 100 -11.58 -4.28 3.61
N LEU A 101 -10.84 -3.20 3.63
CA LEU A 101 -9.58 -3.06 2.93
C LEU A 101 -8.45 -3.07 3.95
N MET A 102 -7.56 -4.05 3.85
CA MET A 102 -6.33 -4.11 4.63
C MET A 102 -5.23 -3.46 3.81
N ARG A 103 -4.58 -2.46 4.37
CA ARG A 103 -3.53 -1.70 3.71
C ARG A 103 -2.21 -1.84 4.42
N ARG A 104 -1.12 -2.04 3.68
CA ARG A 104 0.21 -2.09 4.24
C ARG A 104 0.69 -0.68 4.57
N MET A 105 1.27 -0.51 5.76
CA MET A 105 1.90 0.75 6.17
C MET A 105 3.14 1.02 5.33
N THR A 106 3.35 2.28 5.01
CA THR A 106 4.61 2.76 4.45
C THR A 106 5.70 2.78 5.53
N ALA A 107 6.97 2.82 5.11
CA ALA A 107 8.09 2.91 6.06
C ALA A 107 7.98 4.13 6.99
N ASP A 108 7.45 5.24 6.49
CA ASP A 108 7.27 6.47 7.27
C ASP A 108 6.11 6.34 8.27
N GLU A 109 4.98 5.73 7.88
CA GLU A 109 3.86 5.42 8.77
C GLU A 109 4.28 4.47 9.91
N ILE A 110 5.12 3.47 9.60
CA ILE A 110 5.68 2.55 10.60
C ILE A 110 6.56 3.31 11.59
N ARG A 111 7.43 4.20 11.12
CA ARG A 111 8.29 5.04 11.99
C ARG A 111 7.44 5.94 12.89
N GLN A 112 6.45 6.63 12.34
CA GLN A 112 5.54 7.49 13.11
C GLN A 112 4.81 6.70 14.20
N LYS A 113 4.33 5.49 13.89
CA LYS A 113 3.68 4.61 14.87
C LYS A 113 4.67 4.16 15.96
N GLN A 114 5.90 3.79 15.58
CA GLN A 114 6.95 3.42 16.52
C GLN A 114 7.32 4.59 17.45
N ASP A 115 7.44 5.78 16.90
CA ASP A 115 7.74 6.99 17.69
C ASP A 115 6.60 7.33 18.65
N ALA A 116 5.33 7.22 18.20
CA ALA A 116 4.16 7.43 19.07
C ALA A 116 4.15 6.44 20.26
N VAL A 117 4.43 5.17 20.01
CA VAL A 117 4.53 4.15 21.06
C VAL A 117 5.69 4.48 22.02
N ARG A 118 6.84 4.91 21.50
CA ARG A 118 7.99 5.35 22.31
C ARG A 118 7.65 6.51 23.24
N PHE A 119 6.91 7.51 22.74
CA PHE A 119 6.50 8.66 23.54
C PHE A 119 5.48 8.25 24.60
N ALA A 120 4.54 7.38 24.28
CA ALA A 120 3.54 6.88 25.23
C ALA A 120 4.18 6.06 26.36
N THR A 121 5.20 5.25 26.08
CA THR A 121 5.89 4.42 27.09
C THR A 121 6.84 5.23 27.97
N LYS A 122 7.44 6.32 27.50
CA LYS A 122 8.28 7.21 28.33
C LYS A 122 7.53 7.94 29.44
N GLY A 123 6.20 8.11 29.29
CA GLY A 123 5.36 8.80 30.29
C GLY A 123 4.92 7.96 31.49
N THR A 124 5.04 6.65 31.46
CA THR A 124 4.45 5.74 32.47
C THR A 124 5.45 5.11 33.46
N GLY A 125 6.70 5.49 33.48
CA GLY A 125 7.65 5.19 34.58
C GLY A 125 7.76 3.74 35.09
N LYS A 126 7.15 2.78 34.41
CA LYS A 126 7.22 1.35 34.76
C LYS A 126 7.66 0.54 33.54
N ASP A 127 8.77 -0.13 33.74
CA ASP A 127 9.37 -1.19 32.92
C ASP A 127 9.49 -0.88 31.41
N SER A 128 10.73 -0.76 30.99
CA SER A 128 11.12 -0.82 29.58
C SER A 128 10.64 -2.13 28.96
N VAL A 129 9.37 -2.15 28.51
CA VAL A 129 8.94 -3.16 27.56
C VAL A 129 9.88 -3.01 26.37
N SER A 130 10.74 -3.99 26.17
CA SER A 130 11.69 -3.95 25.07
C SER A 130 10.89 -3.81 23.77
N LEU A 131 11.06 -2.70 23.08
CA LEU A 131 10.40 -2.35 21.82
C LEU A 131 10.57 -3.43 20.74
N SER A 132 11.52 -4.36 20.94
CA SER A 132 11.74 -5.51 20.08
C SER A 132 10.66 -6.60 20.18
N SER A 133 9.82 -6.60 21.24
CA SER A 133 8.72 -7.55 21.40
C SER A 133 7.35 -7.03 20.94
N LEU A 134 7.24 -5.75 20.59
CA LEU A 134 6.05 -5.20 19.99
C LEU A 134 6.14 -5.42 18.47
N GLU A 135 5.63 -6.55 18.00
CA GLU A 135 5.33 -6.75 16.59
C GLU A 135 4.29 -5.68 16.20
N VAL A 136 4.78 -4.57 15.65
CA VAL A 136 3.91 -3.54 15.10
C VAL A 136 3.31 -4.12 13.84
N ASP A 137 2.02 -4.46 13.88
CA ASP A 137 1.27 -4.84 12.69
C ASP A 137 1.57 -3.85 11.56
N GLN A 138 2.17 -4.38 10.50
CA GLN A 138 2.55 -3.57 9.34
C GLN A 138 1.36 -3.27 8.42
N THR A 139 0.16 -3.73 8.81
CA THR A 139 -1.08 -3.52 8.10
C THR A 139 -2.11 -2.83 8.99
N TYR A 140 -3.00 -2.08 8.39
CA TYR A 140 -4.14 -1.49 9.06
C TYR A 140 -5.40 -1.62 8.22
N SER A 141 -6.55 -1.67 8.90
CA SER A 141 -7.85 -1.70 8.24
C SER A 141 -8.26 -0.29 7.83
N VAL A 142 -8.58 -0.12 6.58
CA VAL A 142 -9.20 1.10 6.04
C VAL A 142 -10.70 0.86 5.97
N GLY A 143 -11.47 1.73 6.62
CA GLY A 143 -12.93 1.71 6.48
C GLY A 143 -13.33 2.05 5.05
N ILE A 144 -14.14 1.22 4.45
CA ILE A 144 -14.64 1.42 3.08
C ILE A 144 -16.16 1.26 3.03
N GLU A 145 -16.79 2.01 2.16
CA GLU A 145 -18.21 1.85 1.82
C GLU A 145 -18.33 1.27 0.40
N LEU A 146 -18.02 -0.03 0.26
CA LEU A 146 -17.94 -0.69 -1.03
C LEU A 146 -19.24 -0.57 -1.84
N GLU A 147 -20.39 -0.62 -1.18
CA GLU A 147 -21.70 -0.48 -1.83
C GLU A 147 -21.83 0.91 -2.51
N LYS A 148 -21.42 1.98 -1.82
CA LYS A 148 -21.43 3.34 -2.39
C LYS A 148 -20.38 3.51 -3.49
N ALA A 149 -19.19 2.95 -3.30
CA ALA A 149 -18.13 2.97 -4.29
C ALA A 149 -18.56 2.31 -5.60
N LEU A 150 -19.29 1.19 -5.52
CA LEU A 150 -19.81 0.50 -6.69
C LEU A 150 -21.01 1.22 -7.34
N ALA A 151 -21.86 1.88 -6.52
CA ALA A 151 -23.00 2.65 -7.02
C ALA A 151 -22.57 3.94 -7.74
N LYS A 152 -21.47 4.57 -7.28
CA LYS A 152 -20.91 5.78 -7.88
C LYS A 152 -19.40 5.63 -8.11
N PRO A 153 -18.97 4.96 -9.18
CA PRO A 153 -17.56 4.85 -9.52
C PRO A 153 -16.89 6.22 -9.63
N LYS A 154 -15.64 6.32 -9.16
CA LYS A 154 -14.83 7.54 -9.12
C LYS A 154 -15.30 8.61 -8.13
N SER A 155 -16.23 8.31 -7.23
CA SER A 155 -16.54 9.17 -6.08
C SER A 155 -15.42 9.13 -5.02
N ASP A 156 -15.57 9.90 -3.96
CA ASP A 156 -14.61 9.94 -2.86
C ASP A 156 -14.60 8.64 -2.06
N GLU A 157 -15.73 7.91 -2.03
CA GLU A 157 -15.85 6.59 -1.39
C GLU A 157 -15.17 5.47 -2.20
N ASP A 158 -14.96 5.71 -3.51
CA ASP A 158 -14.27 4.77 -4.39
C ASP A 158 -12.76 4.97 -4.29
N LEU A 159 -12.15 4.42 -3.24
CA LEU A 159 -10.76 4.62 -2.88
C LEU A 159 -9.79 4.13 -3.95
N VAL A 160 -8.70 4.88 -4.12
CA VAL A 160 -7.57 4.49 -4.96
C VAL A 160 -6.77 3.40 -4.26
N LEU A 161 -6.48 2.34 -4.97
CA LEU A 161 -5.72 1.19 -4.51
C LEU A 161 -4.22 1.46 -4.45
N ARG A 162 -3.54 0.78 -3.52
CA ARG A 162 -2.08 0.81 -3.36
C ARG A 162 -1.50 -0.59 -3.46
N GLU A 163 -0.20 -0.68 -3.74
CA GLU A 163 0.51 -1.96 -3.75
C GLU A 163 0.34 -2.69 -2.41
N GLY A 164 -0.06 -3.95 -2.47
CA GLY A 164 -0.23 -4.81 -1.31
C GLY A 164 -1.56 -4.64 -0.57
N ASP A 165 -2.50 -3.85 -1.12
CA ASP A 165 -3.86 -3.78 -0.59
C ASP A 165 -4.54 -5.16 -0.71
N VAL A 166 -5.27 -5.54 0.35
CA VAL A 166 -6.07 -6.76 0.40
C VAL A 166 -7.53 -6.39 0.65
N LEU A 167 -8.36 -6.57 -0.35
CA LEU A 167 -9.80 -6.40 -0.22
C LEU A 167 -10.43 -7.72 0.23
N PHE A 168 -11.18 -7.69 1.31
CA PHE A 168 -11.97 -8.82 1.79
C PHE A 168 -13.46 -8.49 1.76
N VAL A 169 -14.23 -9.29 1.04
CA VAL A 169 -15.68 -9.17 0.97
C VAL A 169 -16.29 -10.36 1.70
N PRO A 170 -16.90 -10.18 2.89
CA PRO A 170 -17.48 -11.28 3.63
C PRO A 170 -18.78 -11.78 2.99
N LYS A 171 -19.15 -13.00 3.36
CA LYS A 171 -20.45 -13.56 3.04
C LYS A 171 -21.54 -12.89 3.88
N TYR A 172 -22.69 -12.63 3.30
CA TYR A 172 -23.85 -12.23 4.06
C TYR A 172 -24.34 -13.40 4.90
N VAL A 173 -24.27 -13.24 6.21
CA VAL A 173 -24.78 -14.21 7.17
C VAL A 173 -25.92 -13.55 7.93
N SER A 174 -27.13 -14.09 7.74
CA SER A 174 -28.34 -13.58 8.39
C SER A 174 -28.46 -14.16 9.78
N THR A 175 -27.46 -13.89 10.65
CA THR A 175 -27.44 -14.38 12.03
C THR A 175 -27.01 -13.29 12.99
N VAL A 176 -27.50 -13.39 14.23
CA VAL A 176 -27.07 -12.60 15.39
C VAL A 176 -26.34 -13.53 16.36
N THR A 177 -25.11 -13.17 16.71
CA THR A 177 -24.31 -13.90 17.68
C THR A 177 -24.33 -13.15 19.02
N VAL A 178 -24.76 -13.84 20.06
CA VAL A 178 -24.77 -13.31 21.43
C VAL A 178 -23.63 -13.97 22.19
N ASN A 179 -22.67 -13.15 22.66
CA ASN A 179 -21.50 -13.59 23.40
C ASN A 179 -21.32 -12.76 24.68
N GLY A 180 -20.55 -13.28 25.62
CA GLY A 180 -20.19 -12.59 26.85
C GLY A 180 -20.90 -13.15 28.06
N ALA A 181 -21.28 -12.29 29.02
CA ALA A 181 -21.91 -12.69 30.28
C ALA A 181 -23.41 -13.02 30.08
N VAL A 182 -23.69 -14.00 29.21
CA VAL A 182 -25.05 -14.52 28.96
C VAL A 182 -25.10 -15.98 29.37
N MET A 183 -26.29 -16.45 29.76
CA MET A 183 -26.48 -17.82 30.26
C MET A 183 -26.16 -18.87 29.20
N TYR A 184 -26.48 -18.59 27.94
CA TYR A 184 -26.18 -19.45 26.78
C TYR A 184 -25.67 -18.63 25.60
N PRO A 185 -24.34 -18.52 25.42
CA PRO A 185 -23.79 -17.95 24.22
C PRO A 185 -24.28 -18.71 22.99
N ASN A 186 -24.96 -18.03 22.06
CA ASN A 186 -25.61 -18.67 20.93
C ASN A 186 -25.58 -17.80 19.68
N THR A 187 -25.73 -18.45 18.52
CA THR A 187 -25.92 -17.79 17.22
C THR A 187 -27.27 -18.19 16.66
N VAL A 188 -28.15 -17.23 16.53
CA VAL A 188 -29.53 -17.41 16.07
C VAL A 188 -29.79 -16.65 14.77
N LEU A 189 -30.80 -17.07 14.01
CA LEU A 189 -31.18 -16.38 12.78
C LEU A 189 -31.64 -14.96 13.08
N TYR A 190 -31.16 -14.00 12.26
CA TYR A 190 -31.64 -12.62 12.34
C TYR A 190 -33.11 -12.54 11.93
N GLN A 191 -33.91 -11.95 12.75
CA GLN A 191 -35.30 -11.65 12.45
C GLN A 191 -35.51 -10.14 12.34
N LYS A 192 -35.96 -9.69 11.17
CA LYS A 192 -36.15 -8.28 10.88
C LYS A 192 -37.23 -7.71 11.81
N GLY A 193 -36.86 -6.62 12.52
CA GLY A 193 -37.76 -5.93 13.44
C GLY A 193 -37.74 -6.44 14.88
N SER A 194 -37.03 -7.52 15.19
CA SER A 194 -36.84 -7.99 16.56
C SER A 194 -35.84 -7.13 17.31
N GLY A 195 -36.17 -6.76 18.55
CA GLY A 195 -35.30 -6.05 19.45
C GLY A 195 -34.24 -6.95 20.11
N ILE A 196 -33.39 -6.35 20.94
CA ILE A 196 -32.32 -7.06 21.66
C ILE A 196 -32.88 -8.13 22.59
N ASP A 197 -34.05 -7.89 23.20
CA ASP A 197 -34.73 -8.80 24.12
C ASP A 197 -35.15 -10.13 23.49
N TYR A 198 -35.23 -10.18 22.15
CA TYR A 198 -35.50 -11.42 21.41
C TYR A 198 -34.30 -12.34 21.34
N TYR A 199 -33.07 -11.75 21.42
CA TYR A 199 -31.83 -12.47 21.23
C TYR A 199 -31.13 -12.84 22.54
N ILE A 200 -31.46 -12.20 23.65
CA ILE A 200 -30.96 -12.46 25.00
C ILE A 200 -31.94 -13.32 25.78
#